data_e20a9c4b7dfb1540bf236b307fc3a986
#
_entry.id   e20a9c4b7dfb1540bf236b307fc3a986
#
_cell.length_a   1.000
_cell.length_b   1.000
_cell.length_c   1.000
_cell.angle_alpha   90.00
_cell.angle_beta   90.00
_cell.angle_gamma   90.00
#
_symmetry.space_group_name_H-M   'P 1'
#
loop_
_entity.id
_entity.type
_entity.pdbx_description
1 polymer ?
#
loop_
_entity_poly.entity_id
_entity_poly.type
_entity_poly.pdbx_seq_one_letter_code
_entity_poly.pdbx_strand_id
1 'polypeptide(L)'
;MVYALATSKKAQNVVKTSVDLSRQDEGEEMFGSSRVARSIVRGANNVNEFFSKYTPKPLVRWIDARFNKDEAILAQGAAFDLVRASINLVLSGLLIALGTSLKLPLSTTYVTFIVAMGSSLADRAWSRESAVFRITGVLNVIGGWFLTAGIAFSACALVTIAMYYGGAVVMALFVFVAVFILIKSNF
;
A
#
# COMPACT_ATOMS: atom_id res chain seq x y z
N MET A 1 -0.74 -24.68 1.55
CA MET A 1 -0.97 -23.23 1.45
C MET A 1 -1.51 -22.63 2.74
N VAL A 2 -2.63 -23.12 3.32
CA VAL A 2 -3.22 -22.60 4.57
C VAL A 2 -2.23 -22.65 5.74
N TYR A 3 -1.53 -23.76 5.95
CA TYR A 3 -0.51 -23.91 6.99
C TYR A 3 0.63 -22.90 6.84
N ALA A 4 1.12 -22.68 5.62
CA ALA A 4 2.20 -21.72 5.35
C ALA A 4 1.76 -20.27 5.61
N LEU A 5 0.50 -19.92 5.32
CA LEU A 5 -0.06 -18.60 5.62
C LEU A 5 -0.26 -18.40 7.12
N ALA A 6 -0.73 -19.42 7.85
CA ALA A 6 -0.97 -19.34 9.28
C ALA A 6 0.32 -19.24 10.10
N THR A 7 1.42 -19.87 9.64
CA THR A 7 2.72 -19.88 10.35
C THR A 7 3.67 -18.78 9.88
N SER A 8 3.42 -18.13 8.76
CA SER A 8 4.30 -17.10 8.20
C SER A 8 4.13 -15.77 8.91
N LYS A 9 5.18 -15.32 9.61
CA LYS A 9 5.24 -13.96 10.18
C LYS A 9 5.05 -12.86 9.13
N LYS A 10 5.50 -13.09 7.89
CA LYS A 10 5.32 -12.13 6.79
C LYS A 10 3.85 -12.00 6.39
N ALA A 11 3.12 -13.12 6.30
CA ALA A 11 1.69 -13.09 6.02
C ALA A 11 0.89 -12.40 7.13
N GLN A 12 1.23 -12.66 8.39
CA GLN A 12 0.63 -12.00 9.55
C GLN A 12 0.86 -10.48 9.52
N ASN A 13 2.06 -10.02 9.15
CA ASN A 13 2.35 -8.59 9.02
C ASN A 13 1.53 -7.93 7.90
N VAL A 14 1.30 -8.61 6.77
CA VAL A 14 0.44 -8.09 5.69
C VAL A 14 -1.00 -7.95 6.17
N VAL A 15 -1.53 -8.95 6.87
CA VAL A 15 -2.89 -8.88 7.45
C VAL A 15 -2.97 -7.73 8.46
N LYS A 16 -1.99 -7.59 9.35
CA LYS A 16 -1.93 -6.50 10.33
C LYS A 16 -1.95 -5.13 9.65
N THR A 17 -1.12 -4.93 8.61
CA THR A 17 -1.12 -3.69 7.82
C THR A 17 -2.46 -3.40 7.17
N SER A 18 -3.14 -4.43 6.63
CA SER A 18 -4.47 -4.27 6.02
C SER A 18 -5.53 -3.88 7.07
N VAL A 19 -5.47 -4.46 8.26
CA VAL A 19 -6.36 -4.10 9.39
C VAL A 19 -6.10 -2.66 9.84
N ASP A 20 -4.82 -2.28 10.02
CA ASP A 20 -4.46 -0.92 10.43
C ASP A 20 -4.90 0.14 9.42
N LEU A 21 -4.84 -0.15 8.12
CA LEU A 21 -5.34 0.74 7.07
C LEU A 21 -6.86 0.87 7.05
N SER A 22 -7.58 -0.14 7.53
CA SER A 22 -9.05 -0.16 7.58
C SER A 22 -9.62 0.37 8.90
N ARG A 23 -8.76 0.66 9.88
CA ARG A 23 -9.13 1.17 11.20
C ARG A 23 -9.50 2.65 11.12
N GLN A 24 -10.54 3.06 11.86
CA GLN A 24 -11.03 4.45 11.89
C GLN A 24 -10.52 5.25 13.09
N ASP A 25 -10.17 4.58 14.19
CA ASP A 25 -9.68 5.20 15.41
C ASP A 25 -8.20 5.58 15.32
N GLU A 26 -7.84 6.62 16.07
CA GLU A 26 -6.48 7.06 16.28
C GLU A 26 -5.83 6.14 17.33
N GLY A 27 -5.01 5.21 16.90
CA GLY A 27 -4.24 4.31 17.76
C GLY A 27 -2.74 4.48 17.56
N GLU A 28 -1.94 3.56 18.14
CA GLU A 28 -0.49 3.56 17.92
C GLU A 28 -0.16 3.51 16.44
N GLU A 29 0.52 4.54 15.95
CA GLU A 29 0.94 4.64 14.57
C GLU A 29 2.25 3.86 14.35
N MET A 30 2.24 2.91 13.41
CA MET A 30 3.39 2.05 13.10
C MET A 30 4.55 2.79 12.42
N PHE A 31 4.28 3.95 11.83
CA PHE A 31 5.25 4.67 11.00
C PHE A 31 5.54 6.06 11.58
N GLY A 32 6.81 6.45 11.55
CA GLY A 32 7.22 7.81 11.93
C GLY A 32 6.80 8.86 10.89
N SER A 33 6.77 10.13 11.26
CA SER A 33 6.45 11.22 10.34
C SER A 33 7.60 11.50 9.36
N SER A 34 7.32 11.65 8.06
CA SER A 34 8.29 12.04 7.05
C SER A 34 8.04 13.47 6.53
N ARG A 35 9.11 14.16 6.12
CA ARG A 35 9.00 15.51 5.53
C ARG A 35 8.20 15.48 4.22
N VAL A 36 8.37 14.43 3.43
CA VAL A 36 7.67 14.24 2.15
C VAL A 36 6.17 14.05 2.38
N ALA A 37 5.78 13.20 3.33
CA ALA A 37 4.37 13.00 3.68
C ALA A 37 3.71 14.29 4.17
N ARG A 38 4.39 15.07 5.00
CA ARG A 38 3.90 16.39 5.43
C ARG A 38 3.69 17.35 4.25
N SER A 39 4.60 17.35 3.27
CA SER A 39 4.46 18.16 2.05
C SER A 39 3.27 17.72 1.22
N ILE A 40 3.04 16.42 1.07
CA ILE A 40 1.89 15.86 0.34
C ILE A 40 0.57 16.25 1.04
N VAL A 41 0.48 16.10 2.35
CA VAL A 41 -0.73 16.46 3.12
C VAL A 41 -1.01 17.96 3.02
N ARG A 42 0.03 18.81 3.09
CA ARG A 42 -0.12 20.26 2.88
C ARG A 42 -0.60 20.58 1.47
N GLY A 43 -0.01 19.93 0.45
CA GLY A 43 -0.43 20.07 -0.94
C GLY A 43 -1.88 19.66 -1.15
N ALA A 44 -2.30 18.53 -0.58
CA ALA A 44 -3.68 18.06 -0.65
C ALA A 44 -4.66 19.04 0.04
N ASN A 45 -4.28 19.62 1.19
CA ASN A 45 -5.10 20.63 1.84
C ASN A 45 -5.22 21.91 1.00
N ASN A 46 -4.13 22.40 0.40
CA ASN A 46 -4.17 23.57 -0.48
C ASN A 46 -5.05 23.33 -1.71
N VAL A 47 -4.99 22.13 -2.29
CA VAL A 47 -5.86 21.71 -3.39
C VAL A 47 -7.32 21.66 -2.94
N ASN A 48 -7.60 21.12 -1.76
CA ASN A 48 -8.94 21.07 -1.19
C ASN A 48 -9.49 22.49 -0.93
N GLU A 49 -8.69 23.40 -0.39
CA GLU A 49 -9.07 24.81 -0.22
C GLU A 49 -9.35 25.51 -1.56
N PHE A 50 -8.51 25.22 -2.57
CA PHE A 50 -8.73 25.74 -3.92
C PHE A 50 -10.05 25.26 -4.51
N PHE A 51 -10.33 23.94 -4.45
CA PHE A 51 -11.60 23.41 -4.93
C PHE A 51 -12.79 23.92 -4.12
N SER A 52 -12.67 24.01 -2.80
CA SER A 52 -13.72 24.55 -1.92
C SER A 52 -14.10 25.99 -2.29
N LYS A 53 -13.13 26.79 -2.73
CA LYS A 53 -13.38 28.18 -3.17
C LYS A 53 -14.19 28.28 -4.48
N TYR A 54 -14.01 27.29 -5.39
CA TYR A 54 -14.71 27.25 -6.68
C TYR A 54 -15.98 26.41 -6.66
N THR A 55 -16.19 25.61 -5.60
CA THR A 55 -17.36 24.73 -5.50
C THR A 55 -18.57 25.52 -4.97
N PRO A 56 -19.76 25.37 -5.56
CA PRO A 56 -20.98 26.02 -5.10
C PRO A 56 -21.29 25.65 -3.64
N LYS A 57 -21.61 26.63 -2.81
CA LYS A 57 -21.93 26.45 -1.39
C LYS A 57 -22.98 25.37 -1.08
N PRO A 58 -24.04 25.15 -1.87
CA PRO A 58 -25.01 24.08 -1.60
C PRO A 58 -24.39 22.69 -1.77
N LEU A 59 -23.46 22.51 -2.70
CA LEU A 59 -22.77 21.24 -2.91
C LEU A 59 -21.82 20.91 -1.74
N VAL A 60 -21.09 21.94 -1.27
CA VAL A 60 -20.21 21.77 -0.10
C VAL A 60 -21.02 21.36 1.13
N ARG A 61 -22.15 22.03 1.41
CA ARG A 61 -23.04 21.67 2.52
C ARG A 61 -23.61 20.26 2.39
N TRP A 62 -23.99 19.86 1.17
CA TRP A 62 -24.50 18.52 0.91
C TRP A 62 -23.43 17.44 1.16
N ILE A 63 -22.18 17.71 0.74
CA ILE A 63 -21.04 16.82 1.01
C ILE A 63 -20.78 16.76 2.52
N ASP A 64 -20.64 17.92 3.19
CA ASP A 64 -20.31 17.97 4.62
C ASP A 64 -21.38 17.31 5.50
N ALA A 65 -22.66 17.39 5.11
CA ALA A 65 -23.76 16.69 5.79
C ALA A 65 -23.63 15.14 5.76
N ARG A 66 -22.85 14.61 4.81
CA ARG A 66 -22.57 13.15 4.72
C ARG A 66 -21.45 12.70 5.64
N PHE A 67 -20.64 13.61 6.17
CA PHE A 67 -19.53 13.32 7.10
C PHE A 67 -19.92 13.57 8.56
N ASN A 68 -21.17 13.30 8.93
CA ASN A 68 -21.63 13.44 10.31
C ASN A 68 -21.06 12.30 11.16
N LYS A 69 -20.13 12.61 12.07
CA LYS A 69 -19.49 11.62 12.96
C LYS A 69 -20.44 11.06 14.01
N ASP A 70 -21.49 11.81 14.35
CA ASP A 70 -22.45 11.44 15.40
C ASP A 70 -23.42 10.33 14.95
N GLU A 71 -23.58 10.13 13.63
CA GLU A 71 -24.41 9.06 13.06
C GLU A 71 -23.61 7.78 12.76
N ALA A 72 -22.30 7.81 12.87
CA ALA A 72 -21.45 6.63 12.65
C ALA A 72 -21.61 5.67 13.84
N ILE A 73 -22.45 4.65 13.69
CA ILE A 73 -22.59 3.54 14.65
C ILE A 73 -21.33 2.65 14.51
N LEU A 74 -20.23 3.11 15.06
CA LEU A 74 -19.05 2.28 15.23
C LEU A 74 -19.23 1.46 16.51
N ALA A 75 -19.29 0.14 16.36
CA ALA A 75 -19.23 -0.74 17.52
C ALA A 75 -17.91 -0.49 18.24
N GLN A 76 -17.97 -0.04 19.49
CA GLN A 76 -16.77 0.18 20.31
C GLN A 76 -15.95 -1.12 20.35
N GLY A 77 -14.70 -1.08 19.90
CA GLY A 77 -13.81 -2.23 19.84
C GLY A 77 -13.82 -3.01 18.51
N ALA A 78 -14.50 -2.53 17.47
CA ALA A 78 -14.39 -3.14 16.14
C ALA A 78 -12.96 -2.96 15.57
N ALA A 79 -12.31 -4.06 15.20
CA ALA A 79 -10.94 -4.04 14.68
C ALA A 79 -10.82 -3.33 13.33
N PHE A 80 -11.92 -3.26 12.54
CA PHE A 80 -11.97 -2.57 11.25
C PHE A 80 -13.42 -2.29 10.82
N ASP A 81 -13.58 -1.34 9.91
CA ASP A 81 -14.88 -1.02 9.30
C ASP A 81 -15.22 -2.01 8.20
N LEU A 82 -16.28 -2.80 8.42
CA LEU A 82 -16.75 -3.81 7.47
C LEU A 82 -17.24 -3.19 6.15
N VAL A 83 -17.91 -2.03 6.22
CA VAL A 83 -18.41 -1.32 5.03
C VAL A 83 -17.27 -0.86 4.17
N ARG A 84 -16.25 -0.24 4.76
CA ARG A 84 -15.04 0.17 4.05
C ARG A 84 -14.31 -1.02 3.45
N ALA A 85 -14.16 -2.11 4.20
CA ALA A 85 -13.50 -3.32 3.70
C ALA A 85 -14.24 -3.87 2.47
N SER A 86 -15.57 -3.89 2.49
CA SER A 86 -16.41 -4.33 1.36
C SER A 86 -16.26 -3.41 0.15
N ILE A 87 -16.29 -2.09 0.34
CA ILE A 87 -16.09 -1.11 -0.73
C ILE A 87 -14.70 -1.26 -1.34
N ASN A 88 -13.66 -1.40 -0.52
CA ASN A 88 -12.29 -1.60 -0.99
C ASN A 88 -12.16 -2.87 -1.83
N LEU A 89 -12.80 -3.96 -1.42
CA LEU A 89 -12.79 -5.22 -2.16
C LEU A 89 -13.45 -5.08 -3.53
N VAL A 90 -14.65 -4.49 -3.57
CA VAL A 90 -15.39 -4.29 -4.82
C VAL A 90 -14.66 -3.33 -5.75
N LEU A 91 -14.19 -2.20 -5.24
CA LEU A 91 -13.50 -1.19 -6.05
C LEU A 91 -12.17 -1.71 -6.59
N SER A 92 -11.38 -2.41 -5.76
CA SER A 92 -10.12 -3.01 -6.22
C SER A 92 -10.36 -4.12 -7.27
N GLY A 93 -11.39 -4.95 -7.06
CA GLY A 93 -11.78 -5.97 -8.04
C GLY A 93 -12.18 -5.36 -9.39
N LEU A 94 -12.97 -4.29 -9.38
CA LEU A 94 -13.36 -3.53 -10.57
C LEU A 94 -12.15 -2.93 -11.31
N LEU A 95 -11.25 -2.28 -10.59
CA LEU A 95 -10.04 -1.67 -11.17
C LEU A 95 -9.08 -2.73 -11.74
N ILE A 96 -8.94 -3.88 -11.08
CA ILE A 96 -8.14 -4.99 -11.58
C ILE A 96 -8.76 -5.56 -12.85
N ALA A 97 -10.08 -5.78 -12.87
CA ALA A 97 -10.78 -6.28 -14.04
C ALA A 97 -10.66 -5.31 -15.23
N LEU A 98 -10.84 -4.01 -14.99
CA LEU A 98 -10.66 -2.97 -16.00
C LEU A 98 -9.22 -2.94 -16.53
N GLY A 99 -8.23 -2.93 -15.66
CA GLY A 99 -6.82 -2.92 -16.05
C GLY A 99 -6.43 -4.18 -16.82
N THR A 100 -6.95 -5.34 -16.43
CA THR A 100 -6.72 -6.59 -17.15
C THR A 100 -7.36 -6.57 -18.55
N SER A 101 -8.58 -6.03 -18.68
CA SER A 101 -9.24 -5.90 -19.99
C SER A 101 -8.51 -4.93 -20.91
N LEU A 102 -7.88 -3.90 -20.35
CA LEU A 102 -7.01 -2.97 -21.08
C LEU A 102 -5.58 -3.50 -21.32
N LYS A 103 -5.30 -4.75 -20.92
CA LYS A 103 -3.97 -5.40 -21.03
C LYS A 103 -2.85 -4.61 -20.33
N LEU A 104 -3.17 -3.90 -19.25
CA LEU A 104 -2.18 -3.19 -18.45
C LEU A 104 -1.44 -4.15 -17.53
N PRO A 105 -0.10 -4.04 -17.40
CA PRO A 105 0.69 -4.85 -16.46
C PRO A 105 0.49 -4.37 -15.03
N LEU A 106 -0.64 -4.75 -14.40
CA LEU A 106 -0.99 -4.35 -13.04
C LEU A 106 -0.66 -5.43 -12.02
N SER A 107 -0.11 -5.01 -10.88
CA SER A 107 -0.03 -5.85 -9.69
C SER A 107 -1.34 -5.73 -8.89
N THR A 108 -2.01 -6.85 -8.63
CA THR A 108 -3.24 -6.88 -7.83
C THR A 108 -3.01 -6.34 -6.42
N THR A 109 -1.89 -6.68 -5.79
CA THR A 109 -1.49 -6.18 -4.47
C THR A 109 -1.32 -4.66 -4.46
N TYR A 110 -0.72 -4.10 -5.52
CA TYR A 110 -0.55 -2.66 -5.65
C TYR A 110 -1.91 -1.95 -5.73
N VAL A 111 -2.79 -2.44 -6.59
CA VAL A 111 -4.13 -1.84 -6.79
C VAL A 111 -4.93 -1.88 -5.48
N THR A 112 -5.02 -3.04 -4.81
CA THR A 112 -5.76 -3.17 -3.55
C THR A 112 -5.21 -2.28 -2.45
N PHE A 113 -3.89 -2.16 -2.36
CA PHE A 113 -3.25 -1.30 -1.38
C PHE A 113 -3.54 0.19 -1.61
N ILE A 114 -3.43 0.66 -2.86
CA ILE A 114 -3.72 2.06 -3.22
C ILE A 114 -5.21 2.38 -3.02
N VAL A 115 -6.11 1.45 -3.34
CA VAL A 115 -7.55 1.62 -3.08
C VAL A 115 -7.84 1.76 -1.59
N ALA A 116 -7.28 0.88 -0.76
CA ALA A 116 -7.45 0.94 0.70
C ALA A 116 -6.93 2.27 1.28
N MET A 117 -5.83 2.78 0.73
CA MET A 117 -5.28 4.09 1.11
C MET A 117 -6.19 5.23 0.67
N GLY A 118 -6.61 5.22 -0.58
CA GLY A 118 -7.46 6.28 -1.14
C GLY A 118 -8.78 6.38 -0.39
N SER A 119 -9.41 5.25 -0.07
CA SER A 119 -10.65 5.23 0.70
C SER A 119 -10.46 5.75 2.13
N SER A 120 -9.36 5.39 2.76
CA SER A 120 -9.04 5.86 4.10
C SER A 120 -8.79 7.38 4.17
N LEU A 121 -8.16 7.94 3.14
CA LEU A 121 -7.97 9.39 3.04
C LEU A 121 -9.27 10.12 2.70
N ALA A 122 -10.15 9.51 1.88
CA ALA A 122 -11.42 10.10 1.46
C ALA A 122 -12.42 10.25 2.61
N ASP A 123 -12.40 9.36 3.58
CA ASP A 123 -13.36 9.34 4.70
C ASP A 123 -13.18 10.48 5.70
N ARG A 124 -12.11 11.23 5.63
CA ARG A 124 -11.76 12.26 6.64
C ARG A 124 -11.80 11.73 8.09
N ALA A 125 -11.68 10.40 8.26
CA ALA A 125 -11.77 9.75 9.56
C ALA A 125 -10.57 10.06 10.46
N TRP A 126 -9.48 10.53 9.87
CA TRP A 126 -8.22 10.77 10.56
C TRP A 126 -7.95 12.25 10.81
N SER A 127 -7.28 12.54 11.90
CA SER A 127 -6.66 13.83 12.12
C SER A 127 -5.57 14.09 11.08
N ARG A 128 -5.19 15.36 10.93
CA ARG A 128 -4.12 15.77 10.03
C ARG A 128 -2.78 15.07 10.33
N GLU A 129 -2.50 14.82 11.60
CA GLU A 129 -1.25 14.15 12.02
C GLU A 129 -1.29 12.66 11.69
N SER A 130 -2.37 11.96 12.01
CA SER A 130 -2.56 10.55 11.68
C SER A 130 -2.46 10.30 10.17
N ALA A 131 -3.02 11.18 9.33
CA ALA A 131 -2.87 11.12 7.88
C ALA A 131 -1.40 11.19 7.42
N VAL A 132 -0.56 12.02 8.08
CA VAL A 132 0.87 12.11 7.75
C VAL A 132 1.59 10.79 8.02
N PHE A 133 1.34 10.14 9.16
CA PHE A 133 1.97 8.86 9.50
C PHE A 133 1.59 7.76 8.51
N ARG A 134 0.33 7.70 8.13
CA ARG A 134 -0.18 6.67 7.18
C ARG A 134 0.34 6.90 5.77
N ILE A 135 0.39 8.14 5.28
CA ILE A 135 1.03 8.48 4.00
C ILE A 135 2.52 8.11 4.03
N THR A 136 3.21 8.32 5.15
CA THR A 136 4.60 7.87 5.31
C THR A 136 4.71 6.35 5.15
N GLY A 137 3.82 5.59 5.77
CA GLY A 137 3.78 4.13 5.63
C GLY A 137 3.65 3.70 4.17
N VAL A 138 2.75 4.35 3.42
CA VAL A 138 2.57 4.08 1.98
C VAL A 138 3.79 4.41 1.17
N LEU A 139 4.37 5.59 1.37
CA LEU A 139 5.59 5.99 0.67
C LEU A 139 6.74 5.03 0.94
N ASN A 140 6.84 4.51 2.17
CA ASN A 140 7.85 3.49 2.51
C ASN A 140 7.60 2.18 1.77
N VAL A 141 6.35 1.72 1.66
CA VAL A 141 6.00 0.49 0.93
C VAL A 141 6.27 0.66 -0.57
N ILE A 142 5.79 1.75 -1.16
CA ILE A 142 6.02 2.05 -2.59
C ILE A 142 7.52 2.22 -2.87
N GLY A 143 8.22 3.01 -2.03
CA GLY A 143 9.67 3.19 -2.13
C GLY A 143 10.43 1.87 -2.01
N GLY A 144 10.00 0.99 -1.11
CA GLY A 144 10.54 -0.36 -0.96
C GLY A 144 10.40 -1.20 -2.24
N TRP A 145 9.27 -1.12 -2.94
CA TRP A 145 9.08 -1.82 -4.20
C TRP A 145 10.02 -1.32 -5.30
N PHE A 146 10.15 0.01 -5.47
CA PHE A 146 11.08 0.60 -6.42
C PHE A 146 12.53 0.26 -6.09
N LEU A 147 12.91 0.33 -4.82
CA LEU A 147 14.25 -0.03 -4.36
C LEU A 147 14.55 -1.51 -4.64
N THR A 148 13.63 -2.40 -4.32
CA THR A 148 13.77 -3.85 -4.57
C THR A 148 13.90 -4.13 -6.07
N ALA A 149 13.07 -3.50 -6.91
CA ALA A 149 13.16 -3.62 -8.35
C ALA A 149 14.51 -3.11 -8.86
N GLY A 150 14.96 -1.95 -8.41
CA GLY A 150 16.25 -1.36 -8.79
C GLY A 150 17.43 -2.27 -8.44
N ILE A 151 17.44 -2.81 -7.23
CA ILE A 151 18.47 -3.76 -6.77
C ILE A 151 18.44 -5.03 -7.62
N ALA A 152 17.25 -5.59 -7.88
CA ALA A 152 17.09 -6.80 -8.68
C ALA A 152 17.57 -6.60 -10.12
N PHE A 153 17.20 -5.47 -10.76
CA PHE A 153 17.69 -5.12 -12.09
C PHE A 153 19.20 -4.96 -12.13
N SER A 154 19.79 -4.25 -11.17
CA SER A 154 21.23 -4.03 -11.09
C SER A 154 21.98 -5.37 -10.88
N ALA A 155 21.50 -6.19 -9.98
CA ALA A 155 22.07 -7.51 -9.72
C ALA A 155 21.98 -8.40 -10.97
N CYS A 156 20.84 -8.43 -11.66
CA CYS A 156 20.66 -9.18 -12.88
C CYS A 156 21.63 -8.71 -13.97
N ALA A 157 21.77 -7.40 -14.16
CA ALA A 157 22.71 -6.83 -15.13
C ALA A 157 24.15 -7.24 -14.84
N LEU A 158 24.58 -7.14 -13.56
CA LEU A 158 25.93 -7.54 -13.13
C LEU A 158 26.19 -9.03 -13.36
N VAL A 159 25.23 -9.89 -12.99
CA VAL A 159 25.34 -11.33 -13.22
C VAL A 159 25.43 -11.65 -14.72
N THR A 160 24.58 -11.02 -15.54
CA THR A 160 24.58 -11.22 -16.99
C THR A 160 25.93 -10.79 -17.62
N ILE A 161 26.47 -9.65 -17.22
CA ILE A 161 27.79 -9.18 -17.68
C ILE A 161 28.87 -10.16 -17.24
N ALA A 162 28.87 -10.60 -15.99
CA ALA A 162 29.84 -11.58 -15.49
C ALA A 162 29.77 -12.91 -16.23
N MET A 163 28.56 -13.40 -16.56
CA MET A 163 28.37 -14.63 -17.35
C MET A 163 28.84 -14.44 -18.80
N TYR A 164 28.62 -13.28 -19.39
CA TYR A 164 29.05 -12.98 -20.77
C TYR A 164 30.57 -13.02 -20.92
N TYR A 165 31.31 -12.39 -20.00
CA TYR A 165 32.78 -12.37 -20.02
C TYR A 165 33.42 -13.63 -19.43
N GLY A 166 32.80 -14.27 -18.45
CA GLY A 166 33.36 -15.40 -17.74
C GLY A 166 33.04 -16.79 -18.35
N GLY A 167 32.17 -16.83 -19.35
CA GLY A 167 31.82 -18.06 -20.06
C GLY A 167 31.24 -19.17 -19.18
N ALA A 168 31.43 -20.41 -19.62
CA ALA A 168 30.81 -21.60 -18.98
C ALA A 168 31.24 -21.82 -17.52
N VAL A 169 32.43 -21.41 -17.13
CA VAL A 169 32.96 -21.61 -15.77
C VAL A 169 32.19 -20.74 -14.78
N VAL A 170 31.98 -19.45 -15.11
CA VAL A 170 31.24 -18.53 -14.26
C VAL A 170 29.77 -18.90 -14.21
N MET A 171 29.19 -19.38 -15.31
CA MET A 171 27.82 -19.90 -15.34
C MET A 171 27.65 -21.08 -14.37
N ALA A 172 28.54 -22.08 -14.40
CA ALA A 172 28.49 -23.21 -13.49
C ALA A 172 28.62 -22.79 -12.01
N LEU A 173 29.47 -21.81 -11.73
CA LEU A 173 29.63 -21.26 -10.38
C LEU A 173 28.35 -20.58 -9.89
N PHE A 174 27.69 -19.76 -10.71
CA PHE A 174 26.42 -19.13 -10.32
C PHE A 174 25.29 -20.14 -10.10
N VAL A 175 25.21 -21.19 -10.94
CA VAL A 175 24.25 -22.27 -10.75
C VAL A 175 24.51 -22.98 -9.41
N PHE A 176 25.76 -23.30 -9.10
CA PHE A 176 26.14 -23.93 -7.85
C PHE A 176 25.76 -23.06 -6.63
N VAL A 177 26.05 -21.75 -6.67
CA VAL A 177 25.69 -20.79 -5.61
C VAL A 177 24.17 -20.72 -5.46
N ALA A 178 23.41 -20.66 -6.55
CA ALA A 178 21.95 -20.60 -6.51
C ALA A 178 21.36 -21.87 -5.86
N VAL A 179 21.85 -23.05 -6.24
CA VAL A 179 21.43 -24.34 -5.63
C VAL A 179 21.79 -24.39 -4.15
N PHE A 180 22.98 -23.94 -3.79
CA PHE A 180 23.41 -23.89 -2.39
C PHE A 180 22.53 -22.97 -1.53
N ILE A 181 22.19 -21.78 -2.04
CA ILE A 181 21.27 -20.84 -1.35
C ILE A 181 19.89 -21.45 -1.20
N LEU A 182 19.35 -22.10 -2.25
CA LEU A 182 18.04 -22.76 -2.19
C LEU A 182 18.01 -23.87 -1.14
N ILE A 183 19.03 -24.70 -1.07
CA ILE A 183 19.13 -25.76 -0.06
C ILE A 183 19.19 -25.15 1.33
N LYS A 184 20.05 -24.16 1.57
CA LYS A 184 20.19 -23.48 2.87
C LYS A 184 18.92 -22.72 3.28
N SER A 185 18.12 -22.23 2.35
CA SER A 185 16.88 -21.52 2.64
C SER A 185 15.73 -22.45 3.03
N ASN A 186 15.81 -23.74 2.69
CA ASN A 186 14.78 -24.73 3.01
C ASN A 186 15.07 -25.50 4.31
N PHE A 187 16.27 -25.40 4.85
CA PHE A 187 16.67 -25.91 6.15
C PHE A 187 16.84 -24.76 7.14
#